data_ccc2ba959252b90892ec5f8324e720a4
#
_entry.id   ccc2ba959252b90892ec5f8324e720a4
#
_cell.length_a   1.000
_cell.length_b   1.000
_cell.length_c   1.000
_cell.angle_alpha   90.00
_cell.angle_beta   90.00
_cell.angle_gamma   90.00
#
_symmetry.space_group_name_H-M   'P 1'
#
loop_
_entity.id
_entity.type
_entity.pdbx_description
1 polymer ?
#
loop_
_entity_poly.entity_id
_entity_poly.type
_entity_poly.pdbx_seq_one_letter_code
_entity_poly.pdbx_strand_id
1 'polypeptide(L)'
;MTSPSGRYDLYVVGSGFFGLTIAERVATQLDKRVLVVDRRPHIGGNAYSEPEPQTGIEVHKYGAHLFHTSNKKVWDYVRQFTEFTDYRHRVFAMHNGQAYQFPMGLGLVSQFFGRYFSPEEARKLIAEQASEIDTADAQNLEEKAISLIGRPLYEAFVKGYTAKQWQTDPKELPASNITRLPVRYTFDNRYFSDTYEGLPAAGYTAWLQNMAADDRIEVRLNTDWFDVRDELRAANPDAPVVYTGPLDRYFDYAEGRLGWRTLDFEVEVLPIGDFQGTPVMNYNDPDVPYTRIHEFRHFHLERDYPTDKTVIMREYSRFAADDDEPYYPINTEADRALLAAYRARAKSETASSKVLFGGRLGTYQYLDMHMAIASALSMYDNVLAPHLRDGAPLIEEGAK
;
A
#
# COMPACT_ATOMS: atom_id res chain seq x y z
N MET A 1 32.80 -7.87 -16.22
CA MET A 1 31.81 -6.83 -15.87
C MET A 1 32.54 -5.78 -15.07
N THR A 2 32.82 -4.65 -15.67
CA THR A 2 33.63 -3.56 -15.07
C THR A 2 32.72 -2.80 -14.11
N SER A 3 33.03 -2.83 -12.81
CA SER A 3 32.45 -1.88 -11.86
C SER A 3 32.75 -0.46 -12.37
N PRO A 4 31.74 0.39 -12.56
CA PRO A 4 32.02 1.79 -12.79
C PRO A 4 32.59 2.35 -11.47
N SER A 5 33.86 2.68 -11.47
CA SER A 5 34.59 3.33 -10.35
C SER A 5 34.15 4.76 -10.16
N GLY A 6 32.86 4.99 -9.94
CA GLY A 6 32.28 6.31 -9.73
C GLY A 6 31.68 6.46 -8.34
N ARG A 7 32.06 7.53 -7.66
CA ARG A 7 31.51 7.91 -6.35
C ARG A 7 30.01 8.24 -6.48
N TYR A 8 29.15 7.66 -5.65
CA TYR A 8 27.74 8.02 -5.56
C TYR A 8 27.53 9.12 -4.53
N ASP A 9 26.65 10.06 -4.84
CA ASP A 9 26.30 11.16 -3.94
C ASP A 9 25.21 10.75 -2.93
N LEU A 10 24.46 9.69 -3.24
CA LEU A 10 23.38 9.16 -2.41
C LEU A 10 23.25 7.65 -2.59
N TYR A 11 22.98 6.96 -1.49
CA TYR A 11 22.53 5.57 -1.48
C TYR A 11 21.04 5.50 -1.15
N VAL A 12 20.27 4.73 -1.90
CA VAL A 12 18.85 4.45 -1.66
C VAL A 12 18.65 2.96 -1.48
N VAL A 13 18.07 2.56 -0.37
CA VAL A 13 17.78 1.15 -0.06
C VAL A 13 16.30 0.88 -0.25
N GLY A 14 15.98 0.13 -1.30
CA GLY A 14 14.63 -0.20 -1.75
C GLY A 14 14.23 0.58 -3.01
N SER A 15 13.80 -0.15 -4.03
CA SER A 15 13.40 0.34 -5.35
C SER A 15 11.88 0.52 -5.51
N GLY A 16 11.13 0.66 -4.40
CA GLY A 16 9.71 1.02 -4.42
C GLY A 16 9.49 2.50 -4.73
N PHE A 17 8.22 2.93 -4.80
CA PHE A 17 7.87 4.32 -5.14
C PHE A 17 8.59 5.37 -4.32
N PHE A 18 8.76 5.17 -3.00
CA PHE A 18 9.46 6.13 -2.16
C PHE A 18 10.93 6.27 -2.60
N GLY A 19 11.65 5.14 -2.68
CA GLY A 19 13.08 5.16 -3.03
C GLY A 19 13.34 5.70 -4.43
N LEU A 20 12.55 5.27 -5.41
CA LEU A 20 12.70 5.75 -6.79
C LEU A 20 12.32 7.22 -6.96
N THR A 21 11.33 7.73 -6.21
CA THR A 21 11.03 9.18 -6.21
C THR A 21 12.22 9.98 -5.69
N ILE A 22 12.87 9.53 -4.61
CA ILE A 22 14.09 10.17 -4.11
C ILE A 22 15.21 10.10 -5.15
N ALA A 23 15.49 8.92 -5.70
CA ALA A 23 16.56 8.73 -6.66
C ALA A 23 16.39 9.61 -7.90
N GLU A 24 15.20 9.63 -8.45
CA GLU A 24 14.84 10.41 -9.62
C GLU A 24 15.00 11.91 -9.35
N ARG A 25 14.46 12.43 -8.23
CA ARG A 25 14.60 13.85 -7.89
C ARG A 25 16.06 14.26 -7.67
N VAL A 26 16.86 13.45 -6.99
CA VAL A 26 18.28 13.74 -6.75
C VAL A 26 19.07 13.71 -8.05
N ALA A 27 18.86 12.74 -8.89
CA ALA A 27 19.53 12.65 -10.19
C ALA A 27 19.15 13.81 -11.10
N THR A 28 17.86 14.03 -11.33
CA THR A 28 17.41 14.99 -12.37
C THR A 28 17.46 16.45 -11.91
N GLN A 29 17.27 16.74 -10.63
CA GLN A 29 17.21 18.12 -10.13
C GLN A 29 18.52 18.62 -9.53
N LEU A 30 19.42 17.70 -9.13
CA LEU A 30 20.70 18.05 -8.50
C LEU A 30 21.92 17.62 -9.33
N ASP A 31 21.70 16.93 -10.46
CA ASP A 31 22.77 16.38 -11.30
C ASP A 31 23.74 15.47 -10.51
N LYS A 32 23.17 14.60 -9.65
CA LYS A 32 23.94 13.76 -8.73
C LYS A 32 23.75 12.27 -9.03
N ARG A 33 24.79 11.48 -8.74
CA ARG A 33 24.78 10.05 -8.94
C ARG A 33 24.17 9.32 -7.75
N VAL A 34 23.22 8.43 -8.03
CA VAL A 34 22.47 7.67 -7.04
C VAL A 34 22.65 6.17 -7.28
N LEU A 35 22.98 5.44 -6.22
CA LEU A 35 22.89 3.98 -6.23
C LEU A 35 21.64 3.54 -5.47
N VAL A 36 20.75 2.83 -6.16
CA VAL A 36 19.59 2.15 -5.57
C VAL A 36 19.93 0.67 -5.41
N VAL A 37 19.82 0.14 -4.21
CA VAL A 37 19.97 -1.31 -3.95
C VAL A 37 18.64 -1.92 -3.53
N ASP A 38 18.31 -3.09 -4.07
CA ASP A 38 17.12 -3.84 -3.67
C ASP A 38 17.45 -5.33 -3.58
N ARG A 39 16.98 -5.96 -2.49
CA ARG A 39 17.19 -7.40 -2.27
C ARG A 39 16.39 -8.29 -3.21
N ARG A 40 15.30 -7.77 -3.79
CA ARG A 40 14.44 -8.49 -4.73
C ARG A 40 15.07 -8.55 -6.13
N PRO A 41 14.67 -9.56 -6.95
CA PRO A 41 15.15 -9.70 -8.32
C PRO A 41 14.49 -8.73 -9.30
N HIS A 42 13.61 -7.85 -8.83
CA HIS A 42 12.85 -6.90 -9.63
C HIS A 42 12.77 -5.53 -8.95
N ILE A 43 12.56 -4.51 -9.74
CA ILE A 43 12.26 -3.15 -9.32
C ILE A 43 10.82 -3.03 -8.81
N GLY A 44 10.52 -2.01 -8.02
CA GLY A 44 9.15 -1.57 -7.71
C GLY A 44 8.59 -1.99 -6.37
N GLY A 45 9.33 -2.80 -5.60
CA GLY A 45 8.83 -3.28 -4.31
C GLY A 45 7.51 -4.03 -4.48
N ASN A 46 6.50 -3.71 -3.65
CA ASN A 46 5.19 -4.35 -3.73
C ASN A 46 4.35 -3.90 -4.95
N ALA A 47 4.71 -2.80 -5.61
CA ALA A 47 3.99 -2.34 -6.81
C ALA A 47 4.41 -3.06 -8.10
N TYR A 48 5.31 -4.04 -8.02
CA TYR A 48 5.73 -4.82 -9.17
C TYR A 48 4.57 -5.56 -9.83
N SER A 49 4.48 -5.44 -11.15
CA SER A 49 3.51 -6.16 -11.98
C SER A 49 4.22 -6.84 -13.16
N GLU A 50 3.69 -7.95 -13.62
CA GLU A 50 4.23 -8.70 -14.74
C GLU A 50 3.11 -9.38 -15.55
N PRO A 51 3.29 -9.60 -16.87
CA PRO A 51 2.34 -10.38 -17.63
C PRO A 51 2.41 -11.85 -17.20
N GLU A 52 1.25 -12.47 -16.97
CA GLU A 52 1.18 -13.91 -16.74
C GLU A 52 1.52 -14.66 -18.05
N PRO A 53 2.46 -15.63 -18.00
CA PRO A 53 3.06 -16.20 -19.23
C PRO A 53 2.10 -16.89 -20.19
N GLN A 54 0.97 -17.45 -19.71
CA GLN A 54 0.03 -18.21 -20.55
C GLN A 54 -1.06 -17.32 -21.17
N THR A 55 -1.34 -16.20 -20.52
CA THR A 55 -2.48 -15.32 -20.88
C THR A 55 -2.03 -13.94 -21.36
N GLY A 56 -0.83 -13.50 -20.99
CA GLY A 56 -0.36 -12.14 -21.21
C GLY A 56 -1.10 -11.10 -20.34
N ILE A 57 -2.01 -11.53 -19.47
CA ILE A 57 -2.73 -10.64 -18.55
C ILE A 57 -1.75 -10.12 -17.49
N GLU A 58 -1.70 -8.81 -17.31
CA GLU A 58 -0.84 -8.20 -16.31
C GLU A 58 -1.33 -8.50 -14.90
N VAL A 59 -0.49 -9.15 -14.09
CA VAL A 59 -0.74 -9.52 -12.71
C VAL A 59 0.06 -8.63 -11.78
N HIS A 60 -0.58 -8.08 -10.77
CA HIS A 60 0.08 -7.38 -9.67
C HIS A 60 0.53 -8.40 -8.64
N LYS A 61 1.82 -8.72 -8.64
CA LYS A 61 2.38 -9.87 -7.91
C LYS A 61 2.14 -9.86 -6.40
N TYR A 62 2.02 -8.68 -5.80
CA TYR A 62 1.87 -8.49 -4.37
C TYR A 62 0.50 -7.90 -3.98
N GLY A 63 -0.55 -8.29 -4.70
CA GLY A 63 -1.90 -7.77 -4.52
C GLY A 63 -2.20 -6.56 -5.41
N ALA A 64 -3.49 -6.30 -5.61
CA ALA A 64 -3.92 -5.22 -6.49
C ALA A 64 -3.41 -3.85 -6.02
N HIS A 65 -2.71 -3.17 -6.89
CA HIS A 65 -2.26 -1.80 -6.71
C HIS A 65 -3.11 -0.89 -7.60
N LEU A 66 -3.73 0.11 -7.00
CA LEU A 66 -4.69 1.02 -7.64
C LEU A 66 -4.24 2.44 -7.33
N PHE A 67 -3.87 3.18 -8.36
CA PHE A 67 -3.40 4.54 -8.15
C PHE A 67 -4.57 5.52 -8.11
N HIS A 68 -4.62 6.29 -7.03
CA HIS A 68 -5.60 7.37 -6.84
C HIS A 68 -4.95 8.48 -6.02
N THR A 69 -5.39 9.71 -6.21
CA THR A 69 -4.93 10.86 -5.42
C THR A 69 -5.82 12.08 -5.64
N SER A 70 -5.95 12.93 -4.62
CA SER A 70 -6.46 14.30 -4.77
C SER A 70 -5.32 15.33 -4.71
N ASN A 71 -4.07 14.89 -4.52
CA ASN A 71 -2.90 15.75 -4.47
C ASN A 71 -2.40 16.07 -5.89
N LYS A 72 -2.67 17.29 -6.35
CA LYS A 72 -2.26 17.72 -7.69
C LYS A 72 -0.74 17.67 -7.91
N LYS A 73 0.08 17.96 -6.89
CA LYS A 73 1.55 17.90 -7.00
C LYS A 73 2.02 16.48 -7.29
N VAL A 74 1.44 15.49 -6.62
CA VAL A 74 1.72 14.08 -6.87
C VAL A 74 1.24 13.68 -8.27
N TRP A 75 0.03 14.05 -8.65
CA TRP A 75 -0.52 13.75 -9.97
C TRP A 75 0.32 14.31 -11.11
N ASP A 76 0.71 15.57 -11.03
CA ASP A 76 1.58 16.22 -12.03
C ASP A 76 2.97 15.57 -12.08
N TYR A 77 3.48 15.09 -10.95
CA TYR A 77 4.76 14.39 -10.86
C TYR A 77 4.71 13.03 -11.55
N VAL A 78 3.74 12.19 -11.20
CA VAL A 78 3.69 10.81 -11.71
C VAL A 78 3.42 10.73 -13.22
N ARG A 79 2.68 11.69 -13.76
CA ARG A 79 2.40 11.79 -15.20
C ARG A 79 3.62 12.08 -16.07
N GLN A 80 4.75 12.41 -15.50
CA GLN A 80 6.01 12.53 -16.24
C GLN A 80 6.57 11.17 -16.66
N PHE A 81 6.14 10.08 -16.01
CA PHE A 81 6.71 8.75 -16.19
C PHE A 81 5.75 7.74 -16.81
N THR A 82 4.45 8.00 -16.77
CA THR A 82 3.45 7.10 -17.32
C THR A 82 2.18 7.84 -17.71
N GLU A 83 1.47 7.30 -18.68
CA GLU A 83 0.09 7.65 -18.95
C GLU A 83 -0.84 6.81 -18.08
N PHE A 84 -1.99 7.34 -17.72
CA PHE A 84 -3.00 6.64 -16.94
C PHE A 84 -4.22 6.33 -17.79
N THR A 85 -4.77 5.13 -17.61
CA THR A 85 -6.05 4.73 -18.20
C THR A 85 -7.22 5.45 -17.53
N ASP A 86 -8.41 5.34 -18.11
CA ASP A 86 -9.65 5.85 -17.51
C ASP A 86 -10.29 4.84 -16.52
N TYR A 87 -9.48 3.98 -15.91
CA TYR A 87 -9.94 2.99 -14.94
C TYR A 87 -10.53 3.66 -13.71
N ARG A 88 -11.68 3.15 -13.27
CA ARG A 88 -12.36 3.55 -12.03
C ARG A 88 -12.63 2.31 -11.19
N HIS A 89 -12.04 2.28 -10.01
CA HIS A 89 -12.14 1.08 -9.18
C HIS A 89 -13.53 0.87 -8.62
N ARG A 90 -14.03 -0.36 -8.81
CA ARG A 90 -15.28 -0.85 -8.26
C ARG A 90 -15.04 -2.17 -7.56
N VAL A 91 -15.69 -2.36 -6.44
CA VAL A 91 -15.59 -3.56 -5.61
C VAL A 91 -16.97 -4.13 -5.41
N PHE A 92 -17.06 -5.44 -5.44
CA PHE A 92 -18.24 -6.16 -5.01
C PHE A 92 -17.93 -7.01 -3.78
N ALA A 93 -18.97 -7.36 -3.02
CA ALA A 93 -18.85 -8.24 -1.87
C ALA A 93 -19.85 -9.39 -1.99
N MET A 94 -19.36 -10.61 -1.82
CA MET A 94 -20.20 -11.81 -1.71
C MET A 94 -20.69 -11.97 -0.29
N HIS A 95 -21.99 -12.19 -0.16
CA HIS A 95 -22.64 -12.58 1.09
C HIS A 95 -23.83 -13.49 0.80
N ASN A 96 -23.85 -14.69 1.40
CA ASN A 96 -24.91 -15.70 1.22
C ASN A 96 -25.19 -16.00 -0.26
N GLY A 97 -24.16 -16.15 -1.08
CA GLY A 97 -24.28 -16.45 -2.51
C GLY A 97 -24.78 -15.30 -3.39
N GLN A 98 -24.88 -14.07 -2.87
CA GLN A 98 -25.26 -12.88 -3.63
C GLN A 98 -24.12 -11.86 -3.67
N ALA A 99 -23.95 -11.22 -4.83
CA ALA A 99 -22.98 -10.15 -5.03
C ALA A 99 -23.64 -8.78 -4.75
N TYR A 100 -23.03 -8.03 -3.85
CA TYR A 100 -23.44 -6.69 -3.47
C TYR A 100 -22.40 -5.67 -3.91
N GLN A 101 -22.86 -4.54 -4.39
CA GLN A 101 -22.00 -3.46 -4.86
C GLN A 101 -21.41 -2.65 -3.70
N PHE A 102 -20.09 -2.55 -3.61
CA PHE A 102 -19.38 -1.73 -2.63
C PHE A 102 -18.88 -0.42 -3.25
N PRO A 103 -18.61 0.62 -2.43
CA PRO A 103 -18.81 0.75 -1.00
C PRO A 103 -20.28 0.76 -0.59
N MET A 104 -20.57 0.67 0.73
CA MET A 104 -21.93 0.71 1.26
C MET A 104 -22.65 2.00 0.84
N GLY A 105 -23.49 1.90 -0.17
CA GLY A 105 -24.27 3.00 -0.73
C GLY A 105 -25.74 2.65 -0.84
N LEU A 106 -26.56 3.53 -1.44
CA LEU A 106 -28.00 3.30 -1.61
C LEU A 106 -28.29 2.02 -2.40
N GLY A 107 -27.42 1.65 -3.35
CA GLY A 107 -27.57 0.40 -4.12
C GLY A 107 -27.46 -0.82 -3.22
N LEU A 108 -26.40 -0.91 -2.39
CA LEU A 108 -26.23 -2.02 -1.45
C LEU A 108 -27.38 -2.05 -0.42
N VAL A 109 -27.72 -0.93 0.20
CA VAL A 109 -28.78 -0.84 1.20
C VAL A 109 -30.11 -1.28 0.60
N SER A 110 -30.46 -0.80 -0.59
CA SER A 110 -31.72 -1.17 -1.27
C SER A 110 -31.76 -2.65 -1.63
N GLN A 111 -30.66 -3.21 -2.13
CA GLN A 111 -30.55 -4.63 -2.47
C GLN A 111 -30.65 -5.51 -1.21
N PHE A 112 -29.93 -5.16 -0.15
CA PHE A 112 -29.86 -5.94 1.08
C PHE A 112 -31.19 -6.00 1.82
N PHE A 113 -31.89 -4.87 1.92
CA PHE A 113 -33.20 -4.80 2.56
C PHE A 113 -34.38 -5.06 1.62
N GLY A 114 -34.15 -5.41 0.36
CA GLY A 114 -35.17 -5.87 -0.59
C GLY A 114 -36.15 -4.80 -1.06
N ARG A 115 -35.82 -3.51 -0.91
CA ARG A 115 -36.65 -2.40 -1.41
C ARG A 115 -35.82 -1.17 -1.73
N TYR A 116 -36.37 -0.27 -2.54
CA TYR A 116 -35.79 1.04 -2.75
C TYR A 116 -35.81 1.89 -1.46
N PHE A 117 -34.73 2.62 -1.22
CA PHE A 117 -34.62 3.64 -0.20
C PHE A 117 -34.16 4.97 -0.81
N SER A 118 -34.88 6.03 -0.49
CA SER A 118 -34.37 7.39 -0.68
C SER A 118 -33.19 7.65 0.29
N PRO A 119 -32.35 8.67 0.02
CA PRO A 119 -31.26 9.02 0.94
C PRO A 119 -31.71 9.25 2.39
N GLU A 120 -32.86 9.88 2.59
CA GLU A 120 -33.39 10.17 3.93
C GLU A 120 -33.92 8.92 4.64
N GLU A 121 -34.65 8.06 3.92
CA GLU A 121 -35.12 6.78 4.47
C GLU A 121 -33.93 5.88 4.86
N ALA A 122 -32.87 5.83 4.04
CA ALA A 122 -31.67 5.07 4.35
C ALA A 122 -30.93 5.62 5.60
N ARG A 123 -30.80 6.95 5.73
CA ARG A 123 -30.24 7.57 6.94
C ARG A 123 -31.05 7.21 8.19
N LYS A 124 -32.38 7.31 8.11
CA LYS A 124 -33.24 6.99 9.23
C LYS A 124 -33.15 5.52 9.63
N LEU A 125 -33.17 4.59 8.65
CA LEU A 125 -33.02 3.16 8.91
C LEU A 125 -31.70 2.85 9.60
N ILE A 126 -30.59 3.37 9.06
CA ILE A 126 -29.25 3.11 9.62
C ILE A 126 -29.11 3.71 11.01
N ALA A 127 -29.57 4.94 11.22
CA ALA A 127 -29.56 5.58 12.53
C ALA A 127 -30.37 4.80 13.57
N GLU A 128 -31.53 4.28 13.17
CA GLU A 128 -32.38 3.45 14.03
C GLU A 128 -31.66 2.14 14.41
N GLN A 129 -31.06 1.45 13.45
CA GLN A 129 -30.32 0.21 13.70
C GLN A 129 -29.02 0.44 14.48
N ALA A 130 -28.31 1.53 14.22
CA ALA A 130 -27.09 1.91 14.92
C ALA A 130 -27.32 2.34 16.36
N SER A 131 -28.55 2.78 16.72
CA SER A 131 -28.91 3.18 18.08
C SER A 131 -28.92 2.05 19.10
N GLU A 132 -28.69 0.81 18.68
CA GLU A 132 -28.49 -0.34 19.56
C GLU A 132 -27.33 -0.13 20.55
N ILE A 133 -26.28 0.57 20.10
CA ILE A 133 -25.07 0.86 20.90
C ILE A 133 -24.71 2.34 20.75
N ASP A 134 -24.52 3.03 21.86
CA ASP A 134 -23.97 4.38 21.79
C ASP A 134 -22.49 4.33 21.36
N THR A 135 -22.16 5.13 20.37
CA THR A 135 -20.78 5.20 19.83
C THR A 135 -19.74 5.57 20.90
N ALA A 136 -20.13 6.31 21.94
CA ALA A 136 -19.25 6.69 23.04
C ALA A 136 -18.96 5.51 23.98
N ASP A 137 -19.86 4.54 24.06
CA ASP A 137 -19.78 3.40 24.97
C ASP A 137 -19.11 2.16 24.32
N ALA A 138 -18.84 2.19 23.01
CA ALA A 138 -18.28 1.08 22.25
C ALA A 138 -16.88 0.69 22.78
N GLN A 139 -16.74 -0.54 23.27
CA GLN A 139 -15.52 -1.09 23.90
C GLN A 139 -14.59 -1.78 22.89
N ASN A 140 -15.13 -2.30 21.79
CA ASN A 140 -14.41 -3.11 20.82
C ASN A 140 -14.86 -2.76 19.40
N LEU A 141 -14.21 -3.36 18.40
CA LEU A 141 -14.47 -3.11 16.98
C LEU A 141 -15.90 -3.49 16.59
N GLU A 142 -16.44 -4.61 17.08
CA GLU A 142 -17.82 -5.03 16.80
C GLU A 142 -18.82 -3.96 17.24
N GLU A 143 -18.75 -3.55 18.50
CA GLU A 143 -19.64 -2.53 19.06
C GLU A 143 -19.51 -1.19 18.33
N LYS A 144 -18.29 -0.79 18.02
CA LYS A 144 -18.03 0.42 17.24
C LYS A 144 -18.63 0.35 15.85
N ALA A 145 -18.49 -0.76 15.16
CA ALA A 145 -19.07 -0.95 13.82
C ALA A 145 -20.60 -0.94 13.88
N ILE A 146 -21.22 -1.65 14.83
CA ILE A 146 -22.67 -1.66 15.01
C ILE A 146 -23.19 -0.24 15.29
N SER A 147 -22.51 0.53 16.13
CA SER A 147 -22.89 1.92 16.42
C SER A 147 -22.78 2.87 15.23
N LEU A 148 -22.11 2.46 14.15
CA LEU A 148 -21.96 3.27 12.93
C LEU A 148 -22.93 2.88 11.80
N ILE A 149 -23.20 1.58 11.63
CA ILE A 149 -23.95 1.07 10.47
C ILE A 149 -25.12 0.13 10.83
N GLY A 150 -25.29 -0.18 12.10
CA GLY A 150 -26.28 -1.15 12.58
C GLY A 150 -25.83 -2.61 12.44
N ARG A 151 -26.41 -3.47 13.27
CA ARG A 151 -26.06 -4.90 13.34
C ARG A 151 -26.23 -5.67 12.03
N PRO A 152 -27.35 -5.51 11.27
CA PRO A 152 -27.55 -6.29 10.04
C PRO A 152 -26.43 -6.05 9.00
N LEU A 153 -26.04 -4.81 8.76
CA LEU A 153 -24.97 -4.49 7.82
C LEU A 153 -23.60 -4.89 8.35
N TYR A 154 -23.38 -4.76 9.66
CA TYR A 154 -22.16 -5.26 10.30
C TYR A 154 -21.97 -6.77 10.11
N GLU A 155 -22.99 -7.56 10.45
CA GLU A 155 -22.93 -9.01 10.34
C GLU A 155 -22.73 -9.50 8.91
N ALA A 156 -23.40 -8.87 7.94
CA ALA A 156 -23.32 -9.25 6.54
C ALA A 156 -22.00 -8.84 5.87
N PHE A 157 -21.45 -7.66 6.17
CA PHE A 157 -20.41 -7.06 5.33
C PHE A 157 -19.11 -6.70 6.06
N VAL A 158 -19.08 -6.75 7.38
CA VAL A 158 -17.90 -6.33 8.15
C VAL A 158 -17.34 -7.47 9.00
N LYS A 159 -18.18 -8.16 9.74
CA LYS A 159 -17.77 -9.15 10.74
C LYS A 159 -16.87 -10.24 10.17
N GLY A 160 -17.34 -10.99 9.19
CA GLY A 160 -16.60 -12.13 8.62
C GLY A 160 -15.35 -11.69 7.88
N TYR A 161 -15.44 -10.60 7.11
CA TYR A 161 -14.27 -10.02 6.44
C TYR A 161 -13.21 -9.57 7.43
N THR A 162 -13.59 -8.84 8.48
CA THR A 162 -12.69 -8.35 9.51
C THR A 162 -12.05 -9.49 10.28
N ALA A 163 -12.82 -10.51 10.66
CA ALA A 163 -12.29 -11.69 11.35
C ALA A 163 -11.21 -12.40 10.51
N LYS A 164 -11.42 -12.56 9.21
CA LYS A 164 -10.41 -13.12 8.28
C LYS A 164 -9.22 -12.20 8.11
N GLN A 165 -9.47 -10.91 7.90
CA GLN A 165 -8.42 -9.92 7.71
C GLN A 165 -7.50 -9.82 8.92
N TRP A 166 -8.02 -9.92 10.13
CA TRP A 166 -7.26 -9.79 11.38
C TRP A 166 -6.94 -11.13 12.03
N GLN A 167 -7.54 -12.24 11.58
CA GLN A 167 -7.47 -13.55 12.23
C GLN A 167 -7.76 -13.48 13.74
N THR A 168 -8.70 -12.64 14.09
CA THR A 168 -9.07 -12.31 15.48
C THR A 168 -10.56 -11.98 15.49
N ASP A 169 -11.27 -12.39 16.53
CA ASP A 169 -12.68 -12.01 16.69
C ASP A 169 -12.77 -10.47 16.79
N PRO A 170 -13.65 -9.81 16.03
CA PRO A 170 -13.86 -8.36 16.14
C PRO A 170 -14.16 -7.86 17.55
N LYS A 171 -14.67 -8.71 18.44
CA LYS A 171 -14.88 -8.40 19.87
C LYS A 171 -13.58 -8.22 20.64
N GLU A 172 -12.50 -8.83 20.17
CA GLU A 172 -11.17 -8.76 20.81
C GLU A 172 -10.32 -7.64 20.22
N LEU A 173 -10.79 -7.02 19.12
CA LEU A 173 -10.09 -5.92 18.46
C LEU A 173 -10.49 -4.56 19.09
N PRO A 174 -9.53 -3.64 19.29
CA PRO A 174 -9.83 -2.31 19.80
C PRO A 174 -10.81 -1.55 18.91
N ALA A 175 -11.73 -0.78 19.54
CA ALA A 175 -12.65 0.10 18.82
C ALA A 175 -11.95 1.12 17.91
N SER A 176 -10.71 1.49 18.25
CA SER A 176 -9.87 2.41 17.46
C SER A 176 -9.44 1.85 16.10
N ASN A 177 -9.53 0.54 15.87
CA ASN A 177 -9.23 -0.06 14.57
C ASN A 177 -10.29 0.33 13.51
N ILE A 178 -11.46 0.75 13.94
CA ILE A 178 -12.51 1.30 13.08
C ILE A 178 -12.87 2.70 13.57
N THR A 179 -12.44 3.71 12.85
CA THR A 179 -12.78 5.11 13.19
C THR A 179 -14.02 5.58 12.44
N ARG A 180 -14.32 4.99 11.29
CA ARG A 180 -15.48 5.30 10.46
C ARG A 180 -15.79 4.13 9.53
N LEU A 181 -17.08 3.88 9.31
CA LEU A 181 -17.60 3.07 8.24
C LEU A 181 -18.54 3.96 7.41
N PRO A 182 -18.05 4.56 6.33
CA PRO A 182 -18.86 5.53 5.60
C PRO A 182 -19.96 4.80 4.84
N VAL A 183 -21.20 5.14 5.15
CA VAL A 183 -22.34 4.83 4.28
C VAL A 183 -22.54 6.02 3.34
N ARG A 184 -22.51 5.76 2.05
CA ARG A 184 -22.74 6.76 1.02
C ARG A 184 -24.24 6.79 0.69
N TYR A 185 -24.91 7.90 0.99
CA TYR A 185 -26.32 8.07 0.67
C TYR A 185 -26.54 8.53 -0.78
N THR A 186 -25.83 7.87 -1.68
CA THR A 186 -25.87 8.06 -3.13
C THR A 186 -25.74 6.70 -3.83
N PHE A 187 -26.00 6.65 -5.13
CA PHE A 187 -25.75 5.48 -5.99
C PHE A 187 -24.34 5.49 -6.61
N ASP A 188 -23.45 6.42 -6.20
CA ASP A 188 -22.08 6.41 -6.66
C ASP A 188 -21.33 5.20 -6.05
N ASN A 189 -20.89 4.31 -6.93
CA ASN A 189 -20.24 3.06 -6.57
C ASN A 189 -18.74 3.05 -6.82
N ARG A 190 -18.13 4.19 -7.15
CA ARG A 190 -16.67 4.30 -7.21
C ARG A 190 -16.08 4.04 -5.83
N TYR A 191 -15.05 3.20 -5.78
CA TYR A 191 -14.43 2.87 -4.50
C TYR A 191 -13.74 4.09 -3.88
N PHE A 192 -12.93 4.80 -4.66
CA PHE A 192 -12.27 6.03 -4.25
C PHE A 192 -13.12 7.26 -4.54
N SER A 193 -12.93 8.31 -3.73
CA SER A 193 -13.53 9.64 -3.93
C SER A 193 -12.52 10.68 -4.40
N ASP A 194 -11.29 10.24 -4.75
CA ASP A 194 -10.22 11.11 -5.18
C ASP A 194 -10.48 11.75 -6.54
N THR A 195 -9.85 12.92 -6.77
CA THR A 195 -9.97 13.68 -8.00
C THR A 195 -9.36 12.93 -9.19
N TYR A 196 -8.22 12.28 -8.97
CA TYR A 196 -7.46 11.55 -9.97
C TYR A 196 -7.41 10.07 -9.60
N GLU A 197 -7.66 9.22 -10.58
CA GLU A 197 -7.65 7.78 -10.44
C GLU A 197 -7.35 7.16 -11.81
N GLY A 198 -6.62 6.06 -11.84
CA GLY A 198 -6.32 5.32 -13.06
C GLY A 198 -5.25 4.26 -12.83
N LEU A 199 -5.02 3.43 -13.83
CA LEU A 199 -3.92 2.48 -13.85
C LEU A 199 -2.86 2.95 -14.85
N PRO A 200 -1.57 2.69 -14.60
CA PRO A 200 -0.53 3.00 -15.57
C PRO A 200 -0.77 2.20 -16.86
N ALA A 201 -0.92 2.87 -18.00
CA ALA A 201 -1.31 2.23 -19.25
C ALA A 201 -0.31 1.14 -19.71
N ALA A 202 0.99 1.33 -19.43
CA ALA A 202 2.04 0.35 -19.70
C ALA A 202 2.34 -0.59 -18.53
N GLY A 203 1.58 -0.51 -17.42
CA GLY A 203 1.79 -1.28 -16.20
C GLY A 203 2.73 -0.63 -15.20
N TYR A 204 2.67 -1.10 -13.96
CA TYR A 204 3.45 -0.51 -12.86
C TYR A 204 4.95 -0.67 -13.04
N THR A 205 5.40 -1.83 -13.51
CA THR A 205 6.83 -2.08 -13.69
C THR A 205 7.44 -1.14 -14.73
N ALA A 206 6.75 -0.88 -15.84
CA ALA A 206 7.19 0.07 -16.84
C ALA A 206 7.25 1.52 -16.29
N TRP A 207 6.27 1.92 -15.51
CA TRP A 207 6.30 3.21 -14.81
C TRP A 207 7.53 3.35 -13.91
N LEU A 208 7.80 2.36 -13.08
CA LEU A 208 8.94 2.37 -12.14
C LEU A 208 10.29 2.32 -12.86
N GLN A 209 10.38 1.60 -13.98
CA GLN A 209 11.55 1.61 -14.87
C GLN A 209 11.79 3.00 -15.46
N ASN A 210 10.73 3.70 -15.89
CA ASN A 210 10.85 5.07 -16.40
C ASN A 210 11.33 6.05 -15.32
N MET A 211 10.94 5.87 -14.05
CA MET A 211 11.49 6.67 -12.94
C MET A 211 12.99 6.43 -12.71
N ALA A 212 13.48 5.25 -13.02
CA ALA A 212 14.88 4.86 -12.86
C ALA A 212 15.73 5.03 -14.14
N ALA A 213 15.16 5.60 -15.21
CA ALA A 213 15.79 5.59 -16.54
C ALA A 213 16.95 6.59 -16.72
N ASP A 214 17.17 7.50 -15.77
CA ASP A 214 18.27 8.48 -15.86
C ASP A 214 19.62 7.78 -15.66
N ASP A 215 20.60 8.05 -16.51
CA ASP A 215 21.94 7.43 -16.50
C ASP A 215 22.72 7.64 -15.18
N ARG A 216 22.32 8.58 -14.34
CA ARG A 216 22.88 8.83 -13.02
C ARG A 216 22.31 7.94 -11.94
N ILE A 217 21.30 7.15 -12.25
CA ILE A 217 20.67 6.18 -11.33
C ILE A 217 21.15 4.78 -11.71
N GLU A 218 21.93 4.17 -10.84
CA GLU A 218 22.27 2.76 -10.94
C GLU A 218 21.35 1.95 -10.03
N VAL A 219 20.71 0.91 -10.56
CA VAL A 219 19.86 0.01 -9.77
C VAL A 219 20.54 -1.36 -9.67
N ARG A 220 20.84 -1.80 -8.45
CA ARG A 220 21.37 -3.15 -8.16
C ARG A 220 20.31 -3.98 -7.49
N LEU A 221 19.73 -4.89 -8.23
CA LEU A 221 18.79 -5.91 -7.76
C LEU A 221 19.53 -7.11 -7.16
N ASN A 222 18.81 -8.00 -6.47
CA ASN A 222 19.40 -9.16 -5.77
C ASN A 222 20.54 -8.75 -4.81
N THR A 223 20.45 -7.57 -4.23
CA THR A 223 21.50 -6.99 -3.38
C THR A 223 20.90 -6.54 -2.06
N ASP A 224 21.21 -7.27 -1.00
CA ASP A 224 20.82 -6.83 0.34
C ASP A 224 21.77 -5.73 0.83
N TRP A 225 21.20 -4.66 1.36
CA TRP A 225 21.96 -3.54 1.88
C TRP A 225 22.99 -3.96 2.94
N PHE A 226 22.62 -4.89 3.82
CA PHE A 226 23.48 -5.33 4.92
C PHE A 226 24.69 -6.13 4.46
N ASP A 227 24.65 -6.70 3.26
CA ASP A 227 25.79 -7.42 2.67
C ASP A 227 26.82 -6.47 2.03
N VAL A 228 26.38 -5.27 1.60
CA VAL A 228 27.21 -4.34 0.81
C VAL A 228 27.48 -3.00 1.52
N ARG A 229 26.76 -2.70 2.60
CA ARG A 229 26.81 -1.37 3.26
C ARG A 229 28.21 -0.97 3.69
N ASP A 230 28.99 -1.89 4.27
CA ASP A 230 30.30 -1.57 4.83
C ASP A 230 31.31 -1.22 3.71
N GLU A 231 31.25 -1.94 2.58
CA GLU A 231 32.02 -1.61 1.38
C GLU A 231 31.62 -0.25 0.80
N LEU A 232 30.30 -0.04 0.61
CA LEU A 232 29.79 1.21 0.05
C LEU A 232 30.09 2.42 0.96
N ARG A 233 29.95 2.25 2.25
CA ARG A 233 30.28 3.29 3.24
C ARG A 233 31.78 3.58 3.30
N ALA A 234 32.62 2.57 3.18
CA ALA A 234 34.08 2.76 3.10
C ALA A 234 34.48 3.51 1.81
N ALA A 235 33.83 3.21 0.70
CA ALA A 235 34.07 3.89 -0.58
C ALA A 235 33.60 5.36 -0.57
N ASN A 236 32.50 5.68 0.13
CA ASN A 236 32.00 7.04 0.28
C ASN A 236 31.33 7.26 1.65
N PRO A 237 32.09 7.57 2.71
CA PRO A 237 31.57 7.74 4.06
C PRO A 237 30.65 8.96 4.22
N ASP A 238 30.76 9.94 3.33
CA ASP A 238 29.97 11.19 3.40
C ASP A 238 28.60 11.11 2.72
N ALA A 239 28.38 10.14 1.82
CA ALA A 239 27.11 10.02 1.13
C ALA A 239 25.98 9.67 2.11
N PRO A 240 24.87 10.42 2.12
CA PRO A 240 23.72 10.04 2.89
C PRO A 240 23.09 8.74 2.36
N VAL A 241 22.32 8.08 3.21
CA VAL A 241 21.55 6.88 2.87
C VAL A 241 20.07 7.16 3.12
N VAL A 242 19.21 6.78 2.18
CA VAL A 242 17.76 6.71 2.40
C VAL A 242 17.36 5.25 2.48
N TYR A 243 16.99 4.81 3.68
CA TYR A 243 16.60 3.43 3.96
C TYR A 243 15.08 3.30 3.98
N THR A 244 14.53 2.41 3.14
CA THR A 244 13.09 2.16 3.04
C THR A 244 12.67 0.75 3.47
N GLY A 245 13.59 -0.06 3.94
CA GLY A 245 13.31 -1.39 4.50
C GLY A 245 12.69 -1.33 5.90
N PRO A 246 12.37 -2.49 6.53
CA PRO A 246 11.82 -2.52 7.87
C PRO A 246 12.71 -1.82 8.90
N LEU A 247 12.10 -0.92 9.67
CA LEU A 247 12.82 -0.05 10.61
C LEU A 247 13.55 -0.86 11.70
N ASP A 248 12.90 -1.85 12.26
CA ASP A 248 13.44 -2.76 13.27
C ASP A 248 14.61 -3.60 12.74
N ARG A 249 14.52 -4.06 11.48
CA ARG A 249 15.61 -4.80 10.83
C ARG A 249 16.88 -3.95 10.68
N TYR A 250 16.75 -2.65 10.44
CA TYR A 250 17.93 -1.78 10.35
C TYR A 250 18.78 -1.82 11.63
N PHE A 251 18.12 -1.94 12.77
CA PHE A 251 18.75 -2.01 14.09
C PHE A 251 18.90 -3.43 14.62
N ASP A 252 18.88 -4.43 13.73
CA ASP A 252 19.04 -5.86 14.09
C ASP A 252 18.05 -6.29 15.20
N TYR A 253 16.82 -5.76 15.15
CA TYR A 253 15.75 -6.04 16.10
C TYR A 253 16.09 -5.76 17.57
N ALA A 254 17.00 -4.83 17.85
CA ALA A 254 17.55 -4.56 19.17
C ALA A 254 16.52 -4.18 20.25
N GLU A 255 15.37 -3.62 19.87
CA GLU A 255 14.25 -3.33 20.78
C GLU A 255 13.13 -4.39 20.71
N GLY A 256 13.24 -5.37 19.81
CA GLY A 256 12.22 -6.35 19.49
C GLY A 256 11.63 -6.15 18.10
N ARG A 257 10.79 -7.10 17.64
CA ARG A 257 10.18 -7.05 16.32
C ARG A 257 8.89 -6.24 16.35
N LEU A 258 8.71 -5.37 15.38
CA LEU A 258 7.46 -4.67 15.12
C LEU A 258 6.46 -5.64 14.48
N GLY A 259 5.20 -5.57 14.89
CA GLY A 259 4.14 -6.45 14.42
C GLY A 259 3.66 -6.09 13.02
N TRP A 260 3.63 -7.07 12.11
CA TRP A 260 3.15 -6.90 10.75
C TRP A 260 2.07 -7.92 10.37
N ARG A 261 1.17 -7.51 9.51
CA ARG A 261 0.34 -8.42 8.72
C ARG A 261 1.06 -8.73 7.42
N THR A 262 0.90 -9.98 6.95
CA THR A 262 1.33 -10.41 5.63
C THR A 262 0.15 -10.93 4.82
N LEU A 263 0.37 -11.11 3.52
CA LEU A 263 -0.60 -11.65 2.58
C LEU A 263 0.01 -12.83 1.85
N ASP A 264 -0.76 -13.91 1.74
CA ASP A 264 -0.46 -15.01 0.83
C ASP A 264 -1.35 -14.89 -0.41
N PHE A 265 -0.80 -15.24 -1.56
CA PHE A 265 -1.49 -15.15 -2.85
C PHE A 265 -1.46 -16.50 -3.56
N GLU A 266 -2.63 -16.95 -3.97
CA GLU A 266 -2.80 -18.12 -4.83
C GLU A 266 -3.22 -17.64 -6.23
N VAL A 267 -2.31 -17.76 -7.19
CA VAL A 267 -2.55 -17.36 -8.60
C VAL A 267 -2.94 -18.60 -9.39
N GLU A 268 -4.05 -18.52 -10.14
CA GLU A 268 -4.58 -19.61 -10.94
C GLU A 268 -4.99 -19.12 -12.34
N VAL A 269 -4.55 -19.82 -13.37
CA VAL A 269 -5.03 -19.63 -14.74
C VAL A 269 -6.21 -20.58 -14.97
N LEU A 270 -7.36 -20.02 -15.31
CA LEU A 270 -8.60 -20.77 -15.54
C LEU A 270 -8.89 -20.91 -17.04
N PRO A 271 -9.37 -22.08 -17.50
CA PRO A 271 -9.73 -22.32 -18.90
C PRO A 271 -11.13 -21.75 -19.23
N ILE A 272 -11.38 -20.51 -18.85
CA ILE A 272 -12.60 -19.75 -19.12
C ILE A 272 -12.24 -18.29 -19.38
N GLY A 273 -13.01 -17.62 -20.21
CA GLY A 273 -12.69 -16.24 -20.62
C GLY A 273 -12.93 -15.18 -19.54
N ASP A 274 -13.80 -15.44 -18.57
CA ASP A 274 -14.16 -14.52 -17.48
C ASP A 274 -14.66 -15.34 -16.30
N PHE A 275 -14.22 -15.03 -15.09
CA PHE A 275 -14.55 -15.78 -13.88
C PHE A 275 -15.61 -15.07 -13.03
N GLN A 276 -15.45 -13.77 -12.79
CA GLN A 276 -16.30 -13.04 -11.83
C GLN A 276 -16.88 -11.72 -12.37
N GLY A 277 -16.53 -11.31 -13.60
CA GLY A 277 -17.10 -10.13 -14.25
C GLY A 277 -16.72 -8.79 -13.61
N THR A 278 -15.71 -8.78 -12.75
CA THR A 278 -15.28 -7.59 -12.01
C THR A 278 -13.81 -7.73 -11.58
N PRO A 279 -13.06 -6.61 -11.44
CA PRO A 279 -11.66 -6.70 -11.03
C PRO A 279 -11.45 -7.25 -9.61
N VAL A 280 -12.36 -6.94 -8.66
CA VAL A 280 -12.22 -7.37 -7.27
C VAL A 280 -13.56 -7.76 -6.69
N MET A 281 -13.59 -8.95 -6.10
CA MET A 281 -14.71 -9.46 -5.33
C MET A 281 -14.23 -9.78 -3.91
N ASN A 282 -14.81 -9.13 -2.90
CA ASN A 282 -14.59 -9.45 -1.49
C ASN A 282 -15.51 -10.61 -1.08
N TYR A 283 -15.04 -11.48 -0.22
CA TYR A 283 -15.81 -12.59 0.32
C TYR A 283 -15.99 -12.39 1.83
N ASN A 284 -17.23 -12.13 2.24
CA ASN A 284 -17.52 -11.77 3.63
C ASN A 284 -17.90 -12.98 4.48
N ASP A 285 -18.39 -14.06 3.87
CA ASP A 285 -18.85 -15.23 4.58
C ASP A 285 -17.70 -15.99 5.28
N PRO A 286 -17.87 -16.45 6.51
CA PRO A 286 -16.79 -17.03 7.31
C PRO A 286 -16.31 -18.41 6.82
N ASP A 287 -17.13 -19.13 6.05
CA ASP A 287 -16.79 -20.42 5.45
C ASP A 287 -15.87 -20.31 4.22
N VAL A 288 -15.70 -19.11 3.69
CA VAL A 288 -14.77 -18.81 2.59
C VAL A 288 -13.42 -18.39 3.20
N PRO A 289 -12.31 -19.12 2.95
CA PRO A 289 -11.04 -18.88 3.67
C PRO A 289 -10.27 -17.64 3.20
N TYR A 290 -10.43 -17.20 1.95
CA TYR A 290 -9.79 -16.00 1.42
C TYR A 290 -10.64 -14.73 1.65
N THR A 291 -9.96 -13.60 1.67
CA THR A 291 -10.61 -12.29 1.85
C THR A 291 -11.19 -11.75 0.56
N ARG A 292 -10.50 -12.00 -0.58
CA ARG A 292 -10.93 -11.52 -1.90
C ARG A 292 -10.34 -12.33 -3.04
N ILE A 293 -10.96 -12.17 -4.21
CA ILE A 293 -10.39 -12.62 -5.48
C ILE A 293 -10.16 -11.39 -6.37
N HIS A 294 -8.99 -11.33 -6.97
CA HIS A 294 -8.67 -10.41 -8.05
C HIS A 294 -8.77 -11.15 -9.39
N GLU A 295 -9.43 -10.55 -10.38
CA GLU A 295 -9.40 -11.01 -11.76
C GLU A 295 -8.79 -9.91 -12.63
N PHE A 296 -7.54 -10.10 -13.00
CA PHE A 296 -6.70 -9.02 -13.54
C PHE A 296 -7.08 -8.55 -14.93
N ARG A 297 -7.78 -9.35 -15.75
CA ARG A 297 -8.26 -8.92 -17.05
C ARG A 297 -9.15 -7.68 -17.00
N HIS A 298 -9.85 -7.46 -15.88
CA HIS A 298 -10.75 -6.33 -15.69
C HIS A 298 -10.05 -5.04 -15.26
N PHE A 299 -8.75 -5.07 -15.02
CA PHE A 299 -7.98 -3.86 -14.72
C PHE A 299 -7.61 -3.07 -15.98
N HIS A 300 -7.39 -3.77 -17.10
CA HIS A 300 -6.99 -3.20 -18.38
C HIS A 300 -7.96 -3.63 -19.48
N LEU A 301 -9.17 -3.04 -19.47
CA LEU A 301 -10.21 -3.34 -20.46
C LEU A 301 -9.87 -2.85 -21.88
N GLU A 302 -8.88 -1.98 -21.99
CA GLU A 302 -8.35 -1.46 -23.26
C GLU A 302 -7.37 -2.42 -23.95
N ARG A 303 -7.00 -3.53 -23.29
CA ARG A 303 -6.07 -4.53 -23.84
C ARG A 303 -6.81 -5.74 -24.36
N ASP A 304 -6.28 -6.31 -25.44
CA ASP A 304 -6.77 -7.57 -25.99
C ASP A 304 -6.21 -8.75 -25.22
N TYR A 305 -7.05 -9.47 -24.51
CA TYR A 305 -6.70 -10.67 -23.76
C TYR A 305 -7.39 -11.93 -24.35
N PRO A 306 -6.85 -13.15 -24.12
CA PRO A 306 -7.51 -14.38 -24.55
C PRO A 306 -8.97 -14.47 -24.10
N THR A 307 -9.84 -14.98 -24.95
CA THR A 307 -11.28 -15.13 -24.66
C THR A 307 -11.63 -16.48 -24.03
N ASP A 308 -10.67 -17.41 -23.99
CA ASP A 308 -10.82 -18.78 -23.47
C ASP A 308 -10.07 -19.00 -22.15
N LYS A 309 -9.32 -18.00 -21.67
CA LYS A 309 -8.55 -18.08 -20.43
C LYS A 309 -8.61 -16.76 -19.65
N THR A 310 -8.56 -16.88 -18.35
CA THR A 310 -8.36 -15.74 -17.44
C THR A 310 -7.39 -16.12 -16.32
N VAL A 311 -6.88 -15.13 -15.61
CA VAL A 311 -6.07 -15.34 -14.39
C VAL A 311 -6.76 -14.69 -13.21
N ILE A 312 -6.90 -15.46 -12.14
CA ILE A 312 -7.39 -14.99 -10.85
C ILE A 312 -6.31 -15.10 -9.79
N MET A 313 -6.46 -14.32 -8.73
CA MET A 313 -5.60 -14.38 -7.55
C MET A 313 -6.44 -14.31 -6.28
N ARG A 314 -6.39 -15.37 -5.46
CA ARG A 314 -7.01 -15.40 -4.14
C ARG A 314 -6.05 -14.81 -3.12
N GLU A 315 -6.57 -13.95 -2.25
CA GLU A 315 -5.80 -13.26 -1.22
C GLU A 315 -6.17 -13.77 0.17
N TYR A 316 -5.16 -14.19 0.93
CA TYR A 316 -5.29 -14.64 2.31
C TYR A 316 -4.50 -13.70 3.21
N SER A 317 -5.09 -13.26 4.32
CA SER A 317 -4.41 -12.39 5.28
C SER A 317 -4.04 -13.17 6.53
N ARG A 318 -2.81 -12.99 7.03
CA ARG A 318 -2.33 -13.60 8.28
C ARG A 318 -1.32 -12.70 9.00
N PHE A 319 -0.99 -13.05 10.24
CA PHE A 319 0.14 -12.44 10.92
C PHE A 319 1.45 -12.83 10.23
N ALA A 320 2.36 -11.87 10.12
CA ALA A 320 3.68 -12.12 9.54
C ALA A 320 4.53 -12.94 10.53
N ALA A 321 5.16 -14.00 10.03
CA ALA A 321 6.28 -14.66 10.68
C ALA A 321 7.60 -13.92 10.39
N ASP A 322 8.68 -14.36 11.01
CA ASP A 322 9.98 -13.69 10.95
C ASP A 322 10.57 -13.55 9.54
N ASP A 323 10.27 -14.50 8.66
CA ASP A 323 10.76 -14.56 7.28
C ASP A 323 9.79 -14.00 6.24
N ASP A 324 8.62 -13.55 6.68
CA ASP A 324 7.58 -13.04 5.79
C ASP A 324 7.85 -11.60 5.34
N GLU A 325 7.32 -11.28 4.16
CA GLU A 325 7.26 -9.90 3.70
C GLU A 325 6.24 -9.10 4.52
N PRO A 326 6.63 -7.96 5.09
CA PRO A 326 5.71 -7.10 5.83
C PRO A 326 4.82 -6.29 4.88
N TYR A 327 3.49 -6.35 5.11
CA TYR A 327 2.51 -5.59 4.31
C TYR A 327 1.88 -4.44 5.08
N TYR A 328 1.26 -4.73 6.23
CA TYR A 328 0.52 -3.73 7.00
C TYR A 328 0.96 -3.75 8.46
N PRO A 329 1.28 -2.58 9.06
CA PRO A 329 1.60 -2.51 10.48
C PRO A 329 0.37 -2.86 11.33
N ILE A 330 0.55 -3.68 12.36
CA ILE A 330 -0.53 -4.04 13.30
C ILE A 330 -0.84 -2.86 14.22
N ASN A 331 0.20 -2.15 14.65
CA ASN A 331 0.11 -0.92 15.42
C ASN A 331 -0.60 -1.07 16.79
N THR A 332 -0.32 -2.17 17.49
CA THR A 332 -0.76 -2.39 18.88
C THR A 332 -0.14 -1.34 19.82
N GLU A 333 -0.56 -1.34 21.09
CA GLU A 333 0.09 -0.49 22.11
C GLU A 333 1.57 -0.87 22.31
N ALA A 334 1.87 -2.17 22.31
CA ALA A 334 3.25 -2.66 22.36
C ALA A 334 4.07 -2.21 21.14
N ASP A 335 3.50 -2.32 19.93
CA ASP A 335 4.17 -1.83 18.72
C ASP A 335 4.45 -0.33 18.78
N ARG A 336 3.53 0.47 19.30
CA ARG A 336 3.74 1.92 19.46
C ARG A 336 4.88 2.26 20.42
N ALA A 337 5.04 1.49 21.51
CA ALA A 337 6.15 1.65 22.44
C ALA A 337 7.49 1.30 21.77
N LEU A 338 7.55 0.16 21.06
CA LEU A 338 8.74 -0.24 20.30
C LEU A 338 9.06 0.78 19.21
N LEU A 339 8.06 1.26 18.48
CA LEU A 339 8.23 2.27 17.44
C LEU A 339 8.83 3.58 17.99
N ALA A 340 8.41 4.00 19.20
CA ALA A 340 8.99 5.19 19.84
C ALA A 340 10.48 5.01 20.12
N ALA A 341 10.90 3.83 20.61
CA ALA A 341 12.31 3.52 20.83
C ALA A 341 13.11 3.51 19.51
N TYR A 342 12.58 2.85 18.48
CA TYR A 342 13.23 2.84 17.15
C TYR A 342 13.31 4.23 16.50
N ARG A 343 12.32 5.09 16.68
CA ARG A 343 12.38 6.48 16.19
C ARG A 343 13.47 7.29 16.88
N ALA A 344 13.68 7.07 18.16
CA ALA A 344 14.79 7.71 18.87
C ALA A 344 16.15 7.24 18.33
N ARG A 345 16.32 5.93 18.09
CA ARG A 345 17.52 5.38 17.43
C ARG A 345 17.69 5.93 16.02
N ALA A 346 16.65 5.98 15.23
CA ALA A 346 16.68 6.50 13.87
C ALA A 346 17.13 7.97 13.84
N LYS A 347 16.63 8.79 14.78
CA LYS A 347 17.07 10.19 14.91
C LYS A 347 18.57 10.28 15.23
N SER A 348 19.06 9.45 16.14
CA SER A 348 20.48 9.37 16.47
C SER A 348 21.33 8.90 15.29
N GLU A 349 20.86 7.89 14.56
CA GLU A 349 21.52 7.34 13.37
C GLU A 349 21.58 8.36 12.23
N THR A 350 20.52 9.13 12.02
CA THR A 350 20.56 10.23 11.05
C THR A 350 21.62 11.27 11.40
N ALA A 351 21.74 11.63 12.67
CA ALA A 351 22.72 12.62 13.13
C ALA A 351 24.17 12.12 13.01
N SER A 352 24.43 10.86 13.34
CA SER A 352 25.78 10.29 13.37
C SER A 352 26.24 9.71 12.04
N SER A 353 25.33 9.04 11.32
CA SER A 353 25.66 8.22 10.15
C SER A 353 24.97 8.69 8.87
N LYS A 354 24.25 9.80 8.89
CA LYS A 354 23.53 10.37 7.73
C LYS A 354 22.53 9.39 7.09
N VAL A 355 21.84 8.57 7.90
CA VAL A 355 20.81 7.65 7.42
C VAL A 355 19.44 8.23 7.68
N LEU A 356 18.67 8.41 6.62
CA LEU A 356 17.27 8.84 6.64
C LEU A 356 16.36 7.62 6.47
N PHE A 357 15.28 7.58 7.21
CA PHE A 357 14.29 6.50 7.13
C PHE A 357 13.01 6.99 6.45
N GLY A 358 12.51 6.22 5.49
CA GLY A 358 11.34 6.62 4.73
C GLY A 358 10.56 5.44 4.16
N GLY A 359 9.41 5.74 3.57
CA GLY A 359 8.50 4.73 3.03
C GLY A 359 7.73 3.96 4.11
N ARG A 360 6.86 3.05 3.67
CA ARG A 360 5.95 2.30 4.55
C ARG A 360 6.69 1.53 5.64
N LEU A 361 7.73 0.78 5.26
CA LEU A 361 8.46 -0.09 6.19
C LEU A 361 9.42 0.70 7.07
N GLY A 362 10.13 1.68 6.49
CA GLY A 362 11.12 2.48 7.21
C GLY A 362 10.51 3.47 8.22
N THR A 363 9.21 3.71 8.15
CA THR A 363 8.48 4.58 9.11
C THR A 363 7.43 3.83 9.94
N TYR A 364 7.22 2.54 9.65
CA TYR A 364 6.17 1.72 10.27
C TYR A 364 4.79 2.39 10.15
N GLN A 365 4.42 2.80 8.93
CA GLN A 365 3.16 3.50 8.65
C GLN A 365 2.43 2.85 7.49
N TYR A 366 1.10 2.87 7.55
CA TYR A 366 0.29 2.58 6.37
C TYR A 366 0.36 3.77 5.41
N LEU A 367 0.94 3.55 4.24
CA LEU A 367 1.05 4.55 3.18
C LEU A 367 0.50 3.96 1.88
N ASP A 368 -0.48 4.62 1.29
CA ASP A 368 -0.85 4.38 -0.09
C ASP A 368 0.24 4.89 -1.04
N MET A 369 0.23 4.45 -2.30
CA MET A 369 1.26 4.83 -3.27
C MET A 369 1.45 6.34 -3.37
N HIS A 370 0.34 7.09 -3.47
CA HIS A 370 0.39 8.55 -3.56
C HIS A 370 0.94 9.21 -2.29
N MET A 371 0.69 8.62 -1.12
CA MET A 371 1.23 9.11 0.16
C MET A 371 2.74 8.83 0.25
N ALA A 372 3.19 7.66 -0.20
CA ALA A 372 4.61 7.32 -0.25
C ALA A 372 5.37 8.28 -1.17
N ILE A 373 4.83 8.57 -2.37
CA ILE A 373 5.40 9.55 -3.31
C ILE A 373 5.40 10.95 -2.70
N ALA A 374 4.29 11.40 -2.11
CA ALA A 374 4.20 12.72 -1.47
C ALA A 374 5.23 12.88 -0.35
N SER A 375 5.40 11.85 0.48
CA SER A 375 6.38 11.84 1.57
C SER A 375 7.81 11.87 1.05
N ALA A 376 8.11 11.15 -0.05
CA ALA A 376 9.40 11.19 -0.71
C ALA A 376 9.71 12.58 -1.29
N LEU A 377 8.74 13.19 -2.00
CA LEU A 377 8.88 14.56 -2.50
C LEU A 377 9.13 15.57 -1.37
N SER A 378 8.43 15.41 -0.24
CA SER A 378 8.65 16.25 0.94
C SER A 378 10.04 16.05 1.56
N MET A 379 10.52 14.81 1.68
CA MET A 379 11.88 14.53 2.17
C MET A 379 12.93 15.12 1.22
N TYR A 380 12.73 14.98 -0.08
CA TYR A 380 13.62 15.58 -1.06
C TYR A 380 13.66 17.11 -0.91
N ASP A 381 12.50 17.79 -0.95
CA ASP A 381 12.43 19.25 -0.94
C ASP A 381 12.98 19.86 0.36
N ASN A 382 12.67 19.26 1.51
CA ASN A 382 12.93 19.88 2.81
C ASN A 382 14.22 19.40 3.50
N VAL A 383 14.74 18.24 3.09
CA VAL A 383 15.89 17.62 3.78
C VAL A 383 17.06 17.35 2.83
N LEU A 384 16.83 16.53 1.79
CA LEU A 384 17.92 16.06 0.92
C LEU A 384 18.46 17.14 0.00
N ALA A 385 17.61 17.93 -0.63
CA ALA A 385 18.04 18.96 -1.56
C ALA A 385 18.85 20.06 -0.85
N PRO A 386 18.42 20.61 0.30
CA PRO A 386 19.25 21.54 1.08
C PRO A 386 20.58 20.92 1.53
N HIS A 387 20.57 19.65 1.98
CA HIS A 387 21.79 18.97 2.38
C HIS A 387 22.78 18.79 1.24
N LEU A 388 22.32 18.26 0.13
CA LEU A 388 23.16 17.92 -1.03
C LEU A 388 23.65 19.14 -1.82
N ARG A 389 22.94 20.29 -1.75
CA ARG A 389 23.35 21.56 -2.38
C ARG A 389 24.25 22.39 -1.50
N ASP A 390 23.83 22.58 -0.25
CA ASP A 390 24.33 23.64 0.62
C ASP A 390 24.98 23.10 1.89
N GLY A 391 25.00 21.77 2.09
CA GLY A 391 25.51 21.13 3.31
C GLY A 391 24.64 21.35 4.54
N ALA A 392 23.35 21.67 4.37
CA ALA A 392 22.42 21.83 5.48
C ALA A 392 22.35 20.56 6.34
N PRO A 393 22.10 20.66 7.66
CA PRO A 393 21.98 19.49 8.52
C PRO A 393 20.78 18.64 8.10
N LEU A 394 20.90 17.30 8.19
CA LEU A 394 19.80 16.36 7.87
C LEU A 394 18.72 16.32 8.97
N ILE A 395 19.01 16.86 10.14
CA ILE A 395 18.06 17.05 11.24
C ILE A 395 18.19 18.50 11.72
N GLU A 396 17.06 19.19 11.86
CA GLU A 396 17.05 20.51 12.50
C GLU A 396 17.38 20.36 14.00
N GLU A 397 18.30 21.17 14.51
CA GLU A 397 18.58 21.27 15.93
C GLU A 397 17.34 21.81 16.64
N GLY A 398 16.69 20.97 17.44
CA GLY A 398 15.51 21.34 18.22
C GLY A 398 14.17 20.79 17.76
N ALA A 399 14.09 20.05 16.67
CA ALA A 399 12.88 19.29 16.33
C ALA A 399 12.62 18.20 17.38
N LYS A 400 11.57 18.41 18.19
CA LYS A 400 11.10 17.47 19.24
C LYS A 400 10.33 16.31 18.61
#